data_66cc2b130f5897b01e28a61f65c9aabb
#
_entry.id   66cc2b130f5897b01e28a61f65c9aabb
#
_cell.length_a   1.000
_cell.length_b   1.000
_cell.length_c   1.000
_cell.angle_alpha   90.00
_cell.angle_beta   90.00
_cell.angle_gamma   90.00
#
_symmetry.space_group_name_H-M   'P 1'
#
loop_
_entity.id
_entity.type
_entity.pdbx_description
1 polymer ?
#
loop_
_entity_poly.entity_id
_entity_poly.type
_entity_poly.pdbx_seq_one_letter_code
_entity_poly.pdbx_strand_id
1 'polypeptide(L)'
;MKRLASLLGRIFPLMAALAASSVWAASLTPADAKSRPADVPQHYVVTPFGYFHPSCVREVPDGARLEDADISSACVNRPHYDAQGKVAAATGAAMPPPRAGAALAAINGWVEDSELVASSPYAGISASWPVPAAPASRGGQVVYFFPGLQDSHNVQSILQPVLGWNAFSDQAWTIASWNCCKNGAANYSAPRKVASGDWITGRVWHDCAAGAAACGSWNVETRDATQNIQTTLSHTSNYGQSFNWAFGGVLEVYSVANCQNYPADGALSFSHIQLLDINKQIISNPAALAWRANVLQQGGGCNYHAAAAKTVTTLSY
;
A
#
# COMPACT_ATOMS: atom_id res chain seq x y z
N MET A 1 40.65 74.91 5.68
CA MET A 1 40.85 73.86 4.69
C MET A 1 40.29 72.58 5.28
N LYS A 2 39.04 72.21 4.93
CA LYS A 2 38.36 70.99 5.46
C LYS A 2 38.24 70.02 4.27
N ARG A 3 38.87 68.82 4.40
CA ARG A 3 38.75 67.77 3.41
C ARG A 3 37.48 66.93 3.68
N LEU A 4 36.56 66.88 2.74
CA LEU A 4 35.47 65.92 2.70
C LEU A 4 36.00 64.56 2.24
N ALA A 5 35.80 63.52 3.04
CA ALA A 5 36.02 62.14 2.64
C ALA A 5 34.67 61.56 2.15
N SER A 6 34.66 61.13 0.88
CA SER A 6 33.54 60.47 0.22
C SER A 6 33.50 58.98 0.62
N LEU A 7 32.45 58.51 1.27
CA LEU A 7 32.14 57.10 1.50
C LEU A 7 31.32 56.57 0.30
N LEU A 8 31.96 55.81 -0.58
CA LEU A 8 31.29 55.00 -1.58
C LEU A 8 30.82 53.68 -0.95
N GLY A 9 29.51 53.63 -0.65
CA GLY A 9 28.85 52.39 -0.24
C GLY A 9 28.74 51.44 -1.42
N ARG A 10 29.42 50.29 -1.35
CA ARG A 10 29.24 49.17 -2.31
C ARG A 10 27.96 48.42 -1.95
N ILE A 11 26.94 48.56 -2.77
CA ILE A 11 25.73 47.73 -2.74
C ILE A 11 26.05 46.43 -3.44
N PHE A 12 26.17 45.32 -2.67
CA PHE A 12 26.20 43.98 -3.21
C PHE A 12 24.77 43.54 -3.49
N PRO A 13 24.40 43.14 -4.71
CA PRO A 13 23.11 42.52 -4.95
C PRO A 13 23.14 41.10 -4.36
N LEU A 14 22.27 40.85 -3.38
CA LEU A 14 21.98 39.53 -2.85
C LEU A 14 21.23 38.74 -3.93
N MET A 15 21.92 37.92 -4.71
CA MET A 15 21.25 36.94 -5.59
C MET A 15 20.65 35.85 -4.71
N ALA A 16 19.35 35.93 -4.45
CA ALA A 16 18.57 34.82 -3.91
C ALA A 16 18.51 33.74 -4.99
N ALA A 17 19.31 32.68 -4.84
CA ALA A 17 19.18 31.48 -5.61
C ALA A 17 17.85 30.79 -5.19
N LEU A 18 16.82 30.93 -6.00
CA LEU A 18 15.62 30.10 -5.94
C LEU A 18 16.05 28.67 -6.29
N ALA A 19 16.26 27.85 -5.28
CA ALA A 19 16.35 26.40 -5.44
C ALA A 19 14.96 25.93 -5.90
N ALA A 20 14.81 25.73 -7.21
CA ALA A 20 13.67 25.00 -7.74
C ALA A 20 13.77 23.57 -7.22
N SER A 21 13.05 23.26 -6.15
CA SER A 21 12.79 21.89 -5.73
C SER A 21 12.04 21.23 -6.89
N SER A 22 12.73 20.31 -7.58
CA SER A 22 12.10 19.44 -8.57
C SER A 22 11.02 18.65 -7.85
N VAL A 23 9.76 18.99 -8.06
CA VAL A 23 8.63 18.18 -7.62
C VAL A 23 8.75 16.88 -8.40
N TRP A 24 9.09 15.79 -7.70
CA TRP A 24 9.10 14.46 -8.28
C TRP A 24 7.66 14.08 -8.60
N ALA A 25 7.31 14.02 -9.89
CA ALA A 25 6.01 13.52 -10.33
C ALA A 25 6.06 12.00 -10.30
N ALA A 26 5.42 11.40 -9.30
CA ALA A 26 5.29 9.96 -9.19
C ALA A 26 4.41 9.44 -10.33
N SER A 27 4.92 8.45 -11.07
CA SER A 27 4.17 7.77 -12.12
C SER A 27 4.01 6.31 -11.76
N LEU A 28 2.76 5.85 -11.64
CA LEU A 28 2.46 4.44 -11.37
C LEU A 28 3.07 3.54 -12.45
N THR A 29 3.52 2.36 -12.04
CA THR A 29 4.12 1.38 -12.95
C THR A 29 3.08 0.85 -13.93
N PRO A 30 3.30 0.96 -15.26
CA PRO A 30 2.43 0.37 -16.25
C PRO A 30 2.39 -1.16 -16.14
N ALA A 31 1.28 -1.78 -16.51
CA ALA A 31 1.18 -3.22 -16.61
C ALA A 31 2.21 -3.76 -17.61
N ASP A 32 3.08 -4.67 -17.17
CA ASP A 32 4.15 -5.22 -18.02
C ASP A 32 3.56 -6.03 -19.20
N ALA A 33 4.02 -5.72 -20.40
CA ALA A 33 3.49 -6.32 -21.64
C ALA A 33 3.71 -7.84 -21.71
N LYS A 34 4.71 -8.40 -21.02
CA LYS A 34 5.05 -9.83 -21.10
C LYS A 34 4.29 -10.69 -20.10
N SER A 35 3.93 -10.11 -18.95
CA SER A 35 3.31 -10.83 -17.82
C SER A 35 1.90 -10.35 -17.51
N ARG A 36 1.44 -9.31 -18.18
CA ARG A 36 0.09 -8.78 -18.08
C ARG A 36 -0.91 -9.81 -18.60
N PRO A 37 -1.99 -10.12 -17.87
CA PRO A 37 -3.07 -10.95 -18.40
C PRO A 37 -3.65 -10.37 -19.71
N ALA A 38 -4.04 -11.26 -20.65
CA ALA A 38 -4.43 -10.87 -22.02
C ALA A 38 -5.61 -9.88 -22.04
N ASP A 39 -6.54 -10.02 -21.10
CA ASP A 39 -7.75 -9.19 -21.01
C ASP A 39 -7.50 -7.80 -20.43
N VAL A 40 -6.33 -7.57 -19.81
CA VAL A 40 -5.97 -6.28 -19.23
C VAL A 40 -5.43 -5.35 -20.33
N PRO A 41 -5.98 -4.14 -20.54
CA PRO A 41 -5.50 -3.22 -21.54
C PRO A 41 -4.07 -2.72 -21.28
N GLN A 42 -3.28 -2.46 -22.33
CA GLN A 42 -1.86 -2.07 -22.24
C GLN A 42 -1.60 -0.78 -21.46
N HIS A 43 -2.56 0.14 -21.44
CA HIS A 43 -2.41 1.44 -20.78
C HIS A 43 -2.80 1.42 -19.30
N TYR A 44 -3.15 0.25 -18.77
CA TYR A 44 -3.46 0.10 -17.35
C TYR A 44 -2.19 0.12 -16.51
N VAL A 45 -2.33 0.54 -15.26
CA VAL A 45 -1.25 0.61 -14.27
C VAL A 45 -1.46 -0.43 -13.18
N VAL A 46 -0.37 -0.83 -12.56
CA VAL A 46 -0.35 -1.76 -11.43
C VAL A 46 -0.63 -1.01 -10.13
N THR A 47 -1.49 -1.56 -9.30
CA THR A 47 -1.78 -1.09 -7.94
C THR A 47 -1.76 -2.27 -6.98
N PRO A 48 -1.73 -2.07 -5.64
CA PRO A 48 -1.86 -3.18 -4.69
C PRO A 48 -3.32 -3.70 -4.61
N PHE A 49 -4.02 -3.78 -5.74
CA PHE A 49 -5.40 -4.27 -5.89
C PHE A 49 -5.69 -4.83 -7.28
N GLY A 50 -4.69 -4.90 -8.14
CA GLY A 50 -4.85 -5.28 -9.54
C GLY A 50 -4.50 -4.16 -10.52
N TYR A 51 -5.14 -4.21 -11.67
CA TYR A 51 -4.87 -3.33 -12.78
C TYR A 51 -5.99 -2.31 -12.97
N PHE A 52 -5.63 -1.04 -13.01
CA PHE A 52 -6.56 0.08 -13.10
C PHE A 52 -6.26 0.98 -14.30
N HIS A 53 -7.30 1.61 -14.83
CA HIS A 53 -7.10 2.73 -15.73
C HIS A 53 -6.42 3.89 -14.97
N PRO A 54 -5.37 4.54 -15.53
CA PRO A 54 -4.61 5.56 -14.81
C PRO A 54 -5.46 6.71 -14.26
N SER A 55 -6.52 7.12 -14.98
CA SER A 55 -7.41 8.18 -14.50
C SER A 55 -8.29 7.79 -13.31
N CYS A 56 -8.30 6.51 -12.94
CA CYS A 56 -9.04 5.98 -11.79
C CYS A 56 -8.15 5.67 -10.59
N VAL A 57 -6.86 6.04 -10.67
CA VAL A 57 -5.92 5.95 -9.54
C VAL A 57 -5.45 7.36 -9.22
N ARG A 58 -5.81 7.84 -8.02
CA ARG A 58 -5.63 9.25 -7.68
C ARG A 58 -4.71 9.45 -6.50
N GLU A 59 -3.77 10.35 -6.66
CA GLU A 59 -3.01 10.90 -5.55
C GLU A 59 -3.88 11.89 -4.77
N VAL A 60 -3.94 11.70 -3.45
CA VAL A 60 -4.59 12.60 -2.51
C VAL A 60 -3.49 13.32 -1.75
N PRO A 61 -3.39 14.66 -1.82
CA PRO A 61 -2.38 15.40 -1.06
C PRO A 61 -2.48 15.14 0.44
N ASP A 62 -1.34 15.13 1.14
CA ASP A 62 -1.29 14.96 2.58
C ASP A 62 -2.20 15.98 3.29
N GLY A 63 -3.04 15.49 4.19
CA GLY A 63 -4.01 16.31 4.93
C GLY A 63 -5.28 16.71 4.16
N ALA A 64 -5.38 16.39 2.87
CA ALA A 64 -6.61 16.56 2.13
C ALA A 64 -7.65 15.52 2.54
N ARG A 65 -8.91 15.95 2.65
CA ARG A 65 -10.05 15.06 2.90
C ARG A 65 -10.58 14.51 1.58
N LEU A 66 -10.74 13.19 1.51
CA LEU A 66 -11.39 12.55 0.38
C LEU A 66 -12.89 12.44 0.68
N GLU A 67 -13.72 13.20 -0.02
CA GLU A 67 -15.17 13.12 0.06
C GLU A 67 -15.68 12.02 -0.90
N ASP A 68 -16.80 11.37 -0.56
CA ASP A 68 -17.42 10.36 -1.44
C ASP A 68 -17.79 10.93 -2.82
N ALA A 69 -18.09 12.23 -2.89
CA ALA A 69 -18.38 12.95 -4.14
C ALA A 69 -17.17 13.07 -5.07
N ASP A 70 -15.96 12.92 -4.56
CA ASP A 70 -14.71 13.00 -5.34
C ASP A 70 -14.41 11.73 -6.15
N ILE A 71 -15.21 10.67 -5.96
CA ILE A 71 -15.09 9.46 -6.75
C ILE A 71 -15.64 9.77 -8.14
N SER A 72 -14.74 9.85 -9.11
CA SER A 72 -15.09 10.17 -10.48
C SER A 72 -16.13 9.20 -11.01
N SER A 73 -17.29 9.70 -11.42
CA SER A 73 -18.32 8.91 -12.13
C SER A 73 -17.78 8.24 -13.40
N ALA A 74 -16.69 8.78 -13.96
CA ALA A 74 -15.99 8.17 -15.10
C ALA A 74 -15.35 6.82 -14.76
N CYS A 75 -15.02 6.54 -13.49
CA CYS A 75 -14.43 5.25 -13.10
C CYS A 75 -15.46 4.14 -12.93
N VAL A 76 -16.72 4.45 -12.66
CA VAL A 76 -17.82 3.47 -12.59
C VAL A 76 -17.97 2.68 -13.89
N ASN A 77 -17.70 3.31 -15.03
CA ASN A 77 -17.81 2.71 -16.37
C ASN A 77 -16.46 2.20 -16.90
N ARG A 78 -15.38 2.25 -16.12
CA ARG A 78 -14.07 1.73 -16.48
C ARG A 78 -13.80 0.47 -15.68
N PRO A 79 -13.76 -0.71 -16.32
CA PRO A 79 -13.45 -1.94 -15.59
C PRO A 79 -12.06 -1.81 -14.97
N HIS A 80 -11.90 -2.29 -13.74
CA HIS A 80 -10.61 -2.66 -13.21
C HIS A 80 -10.51 -4.18 -13.18
N TYR A 81 -9.30 -4.70 -13.13
CA TYR A 81 -9.04 -6.12 -13.24
C TYR A 81 -8.28 -6.59 -12.01
N ASP A 82 -8.62 -7.77 -11.52
CA ASP A 82 -7.80 -8.45 -10.52
C ASP A 82 -6.43 -8.86 -11.10
N ALA A 83 -5.59 -9.41 -10.25
CA ALA A 83 -4.25 -9.82 -10.64
C ALA A 83 -4.23 -10.92 -11.72
N GLN A 84 -5.32 -11.67 -11.87
CA GLN A 84 -5.50 -12.71 -12.89
C GLN A 84 -6.17 -12.20 -14.17
N GLY A 85 -6.45 -10.91 -14.26
CA GLY A 85 -7.07 -10.27 -15.43
C GLY A 85 -8.57 -10.44 -15.52
N LYS A 86 -9.24 -10.88 -14.47
CA LYS A 86 -10.70 -10.88 -14.43
C LYS A 86 -11.20 -9.49 -14.12
N VAL A 87 -12.25 -9.07 -14.79
CA VAL A 87 -12.96 -7.84 -14.45
C VAL A 87 -13.45 -7.98 -13.01
N ALA A 88 -12.92 -7.16 -12.11
CA ALA A 88 -13.43 -7.07 -10.76
C ALA A 88 -14.81 -6.39 -10.85
N ALA A 89 -15.82 -7.02 -10.29
CA ALA A 89 -17.17 -6.46 -10.27
C ALA A 89 -17.11 -5.10 -9.55
N ALA A 90 -17.86 -4.12 -10.06
CA ALA A 90 -18.00 -2.80 -9.40
C ALA A 90 -18.59 -2.88 -7.99
N THR A 91 -19.11 -4.04 -7.63
CA THR A 91 -19.58 -4.40 -6.29
C THR A 91 -18.59 -5.43 -5.74
N GLY A 92 -17.78 -5.01 -4.78
CA GLY A 92 -16.74 -5.75 -4.07
C GLY A 92 -16.94 -7.24 -3.89
N ALA A 93 -16.64 -8.00 -4.91
CA ALA A 93 -16.42 -9.42 -4.72
C ALA A 93 -15.00 -9.58 -4.14
N ALA A 94 -14.90 -10.25 -2.99
CA ALA A 94 -13.64 -10.71 -2.47
C ALA A 94 -12.84 -11.34 -3.60
N MET A 95 -11.57 -11.01 -3.73
CA MET A 95 -10.69 -11.75 -4.64
C MET A 95 -10.76 -13.23 -4.25
N PRO A 96 -11.32 -14.10 -5.11
CA PRO A 96 -11.27 -15.52 -4.82
C PRO A 96 -9.79 -15.95 -4.79
N PRO A 97 -9.40 -16.85 -3.88
CA PRO A 97 -8.05 -17.39 -3.88
C PRO A 97 -7.74 -17.94 -5.28
N PRO A 98 -6.52 -17.74 -5.79
CA PRO A 98 -6.14 -18.21 -7.10
C PRO A 98 -6.39 -19.73 -7.19
N ARG A 99 -7.08 -20.14 -8.26
CA ARG A 99 -7.23 -21.56 -8.55
C ARG A 99 -5.89 -22.10 -9.01
N ALA A 100 -5.39 -23.13 -8.35
CA ALA A 100 -4.28 -23.93 -8.84
C ALA A 100 -4.61 -24.43 -10.25
N GLY A 101 -3.96 -23.89 -11.27
CA GLY A 101 -4.19 -24.28 -12.66
C GLY A 101 -3.22 -23.60 -13.60
N ALA A 102 -2.40 -24.38 -14.29
CA ALA A 102 -1.39 -24.07 -15.31
C ALA A 102 -0.26 -23.13 -14.82
N ALA A 103 0.97 -23.54 -14.98
CA ALA A 103 2.16 -22.74 -14.68
C ALA A 103 2.06 -21.41 -15.42
N LEU A 104 1.68 -20.34 -14.71
CA LEU A 104 1.72 -18.98 -15.23
C LEU A 104 3.19 -18.63 -15.44
N ALA A 105 3.51 -17.97 -16.55
CA ALA A 105 4.87 -17.51 -16.84
C ALA A 105 5.36 -16.47 -15.81
N ALA A 106 4.46 -15.90 -15.02
CA ALA A 106 4.75 -14.98 -13.92
C ALA A 106 3.64 -15.05 -12.87
N ILE A 107 4.01 -14.79 -11.60
CA ILE A 107 3.08 -14.66 -10.48
C ILE A 107 2.57 -13.23 -10.44
N ASN A 108 1.24 -13.09 -10.26
CA ASN A 108 0.56 -11.82 -10.06
C ASN A 108 -0.45 -11.95 -8.91
N GLY A 109 -0.53 -10.94 -8.06
CA GLY A 109 -1.46 -10.83 -6.93
C GLY A 109 -0.87 -11.32 -5.61
N TRP A 110 -1.73 -11.63 -4.66
CA TRP A 110 -1.35 -12.03 -3.31
C TRP A 110 -0.66 -13.39 -3.33
N VAL A 111 0.49 -13.48 -2.69
CA VAL A 111 1.34 -14.69 -2.63
C VAL A 111 1.26 -15.30 -1.25
N GLU A 112 1.41 -14.48 -0.22
CA GLU A 112 1.39 -14.90 1.17
C GLU A 112 0.67 -13.86 2.02
N ASP A 113 0.00 -14.33 3.06
CA ASP A 113 -0.59 -13.45 4.06
C ASP A 113 -0.64 -14.09 5.46
N SER A 114 -0.98 -13.24 6.43
CA SER A 114 -1.55 -13.67 7.70
C SER A 114 -2.85 -12.90 7.94
N GLU A 115 -3.91 -13.63 8.23
CA GLU A 115 -5.25 -13.06 8.37
C GLU A 115 -5.93 -13.43 9.70
N LEU A 116 -6.84 -12.57 10.13
CA LEU A 116 -7.66 -12.78 11.31
C LEU A 116 -9.04 -12.15 11.10
N VAL A 117 -10.09 -12.98 11.16
CA VAL A 117 -11.49 -12.52 11.07
C VAL A 117 -12.09 -12.50 12.46
N ALA A 118 -12.73 -11.39 12.83
CA ALA A 118 -13.47 -11.26 14.08
C ALA A 118 -14.99 -11.16 13.84
N SER A 119 -15.76 -11.42 14.88
CA SER A 119 -17.22 -11.20 14.87
C SER A 119 -17.61 -9.73 15.01
N SER A 120 -16.70 -8.90 15.50
CA SER A 120 -16.88 -7.45 15.70
C SER A 120 -15.85 -6.68 14.92
N PRO A 121 -16.14 -5.45 14.47
CA PRO A 121 -15.19 -4.65 13.74
C PRO A 121 -14.00 -4.22 14.62
N TYR A 122 -12.86 -4.05 13.98
CA TYR A 122 -11.69 -3.44 14.56
C TYR A 122 -11.75 -1.92 14.44
N ALA A 123 -11.20 -1.21 15.42
CA ALA A 123 -11.00 0.24 15.35
C ALA A 123 -9.67 0.64 14.72
N GLY A 124 -8.77 -0.31 14.51
CA GLY A 124 -7.51 -0.06 13.86
C GLY A 124 -6.54 -1.25 13.90
N ILE A 125 -5.49 -1.13 13.11
CA ILE A 125 -4.34 -2.02 13.08
C ILE A 125 -3.06 -1.19 12.96
N SER A 126 -1.98 -1.66 13.55
CA SER A 126 -0.62 -1.17 13.28
C SER A 126 0.37 -2.33 13.20
N ALA A 127 1.44 -2.12 12.43
CA ALA A 127 2.58 -3.04 12.34
C ALA A 127 3.85 -2.27 11.98
N SER A 128 5.01 -2.90 12.19
CA SER A 128 6.31 -2.36 11.80
C SER A 128 7.13 -3.41 11.06
N TRP A 129 7.87 -3.00 10.03
CA TRP A 129 8.71 -3.89 9.22
C TRP A 129 9.90 -3.14 8.62
N PRO A 130 11.02 -3.84 8.31
CA PRO A 130 12.14 -3.21 7.63
C PRO A 130 11.85 -3.04 6.13
N VAL A 131 12.48 -2.06 5.51
CA VAL A 131 12.61 -1.99 4.05
C VAL A 131 13.65 -3.03 3.63
N PRO A 132 13.28 -4.06 2.87
CA PRO A 132 14.22 -5.12 2.50
C PRO A 132 15.26 -4.65 1.48
N ALA A 133 16.25 -5.49 1.21
CA ALA A 133 17.18 -5.27 0.11
C ALA A 133 16.43 -5.16 -1.22
N ALA A 134 17.01 -4.44 -2.19
CA ALA A 134 16.44 -4.41 -3.53
C ALA A 134 16.49 -5.81 -4.17
N PRO A 135 15.52 -6.16 -5.05
CA PRO A 135 15.59 -7.36 -5.84
C PRO A 135 16.90 -7.46 -6.65
N ALA A 136 17.47 -8.67 -6.76
CA ALA A 136 18.69 -8.89 -7.54
C ALA A 136 18.44 -8.70 -9.04
N SER A 137 17.26 -9.05 -9.53
CA SER A 137 16.80 -8.80 -10.89
C SER A 137 15.85 -7.61 -10.92
N ARG A 138 16.18 -6.61 -11.73
CA ARG A 138 15.38 -5.39 -11.90
C ARG A 138 14.64 -5.44 -13.24
N GLY A 139 13.59 -6.27 -13.29
CA GLY A 139 12.65 -6.31 -14.42
C GLY A 139 11.50 -5.33 -14.23
N GLY A 140 10.38 -5.60 -14.88
CA GLY A 140 9.14 -4.85 -14.70
C GLY A 140 8.32 -5.30 -13.48
N GLN A 141 8.89 -6.10 -12.57
CA GLN A 141 8.19 -6.60 -11.40
C GLN A 141 7.85 -5.47 -10.43
N VAL A 142 6.69 -5.62 -9.78
CA VAL A 142 6.26 -4.81 -8.65
C VAL A 142 6.09 -5.73 -7.45
N VAL A 143 6.57 -5.30 -6.27
CA VAL A 143 6.43 -6.04 -5.01
C VAL A 143 5.85 -5.12 -3.95
N TYR A 144 4.77 -5.54 -3.32
CA TYR A 144 4.12 -4.83 -2.24
C TYR A 144 4.17 -5.62 -0.93
N PHE A 145 4.40 -4.91 0.18
CA PHE A 145 4.29 -5.40 1.55
C PHE A 145 3.40 -4.46 2.35
N PHE A 146 2.39 -5.00 3.03
CA PHE A 146 1.47 -4.19 3.82
C PHE A 146 0.72 -5.01 4.87
N PRO A 147 0.35 -4.43 6.02
CA PRO A 147 -0.79 -4.84 6.84
C PRO A 147 -2.06 -4.16 6.35
N GLY A 148 -3.25 -4.60 6.77
CA GLY A 148 -4.47 -3.94 6.32
C GLY A 148 -5.73 -4.35 7.05
N LEU A 149 -6.83 -3.62 6.76
CA LEU A 149 -8.17 -3.92 7.25
C LEU A 149 -9.16 -4.00 6.10
N GLN A 150 -10.06 -5.00 6.17
CA GLN A 150 -11.10 -5.26 5.19
C GLN A 150 -12.41 -5.71 5.89
N ASP A 151 -13.52 -5.73 5.16
CA ASP A 151 -14.79 -6.32 5.60
C ASP A 151 -14.91 -7.73 5.01
N SER A 152 -15.04 -8.74 5.87
CA SER A 152 -15.12 -10.14 5.43
C SER A 152 -16.46 -10.50 4.77
N HIS A 153 -17.49 -9.68 4.91
CA HIS A 153 -18.84 -9.92 4.39
C HIS A 153 -19.20 -9.04 3.19
N ASN A 154 -18.56 -7.87 3.10
CA ASN A 154 -18.84 -6.88 2.07
C ASN A 154 -17.57 -6.22 1.59
N VAL A 155 -16.73 -6.98 0.88
CA VAL A 155 -15.43 -6.52 0.41
C VAL A 155 -15.61 -5.47 -0.69
N GLN A 156 -15.53 -4.20 -0.35
CA GLN A 156 -15.54 -3.08 -1.30
C GLN A 156 -14.26 -2.26 -1.25
N SER A 157 -13.50 -2.38 -0.16
CA SER A 157 -12.29 -1.61 0.06
C SER A 157 -11.37 -2.38 1.01
N ILE A 158 -10.09 -2.07 0.89
CA ILE A 158 -9.08 -2.40 1.89
C ILE A 158 -8.28 -1.13 2.20
N LEU A 159 -8.00 -0.90 3.47
CA LEU A 159 -7.14 0.18 3.93
C LEU A 159 -5.74 -0.37 4.21
N GLN A 160 -4.74 0.17 3.51
CA GLN A 160 -3.38 -0.39 3.50
C GLN A 160 -2.31 0.68 3.63
N PRO A 161 -1.45 0.65 4.66
CA PRO A 161 -0.14 1.29 4.63
C PRO A 161 0.84 0.41 3.85
N VAL A 162 1.34 0.87 2.70
CA VAL A 162 2.05 0.04 1.72
C VAL A 162 3.51 0.46 1.56
N LEU A 163 4.41 -0.52 1.60
CA LEU A 163 5.77 -0.45 1.08
C LEU A 163 5.78 -1.13 -0.29
N GLY A 164 6.24 -0.41 -1.34
CA GLY A 164 6.24 -0.91 -2.71
C GLY A 164 7.61 -0.78 -3.39
N TRP A 165 8.09 -1.88 -3.98
CA TRP A 165 9.18 -1.85 -4.95
C TRP A 165 8.63 -1.57 -6.34
N ASN A 166 9.22 -0.60 -7.03
CA ASN A 166 8.81 -0.21 -8.38
C ASN A 166 7.30 0.11 -8.51
N ALA A 167 6.67 0.51 -7.42
CA ALA A 167 5.25 0.86 -7.40
C ALA A 167 4.95 2.10 -8.29
N PHE A 168 5.95 2.98 -8.45
CA PHE A 168 5.86 4.23 -9.19
C PHE A 168 6.88 4.34 -10.34
N SER A 169 7.18 3.24 -11.03
CA SER A 169 8.07 3.17 -12.21
C SER A 169 9.48 3.71 -11.99
N ASP A 170 10.02 3.60 -10.79
CA ASP A 170 11.28 4.22 -10.40
C ASP A 170 12.37 3.24 -9.93
N GLN A 171 12.07 1.92 -9.97
CA GLN A 171 12.99 0.85 -9.52
C GLN A 171 13.58 1.14 -8.12
N ALA A 172 12.73 1.66 -7.24
CA ALA A 172 13.07 2.04 -5.88
C ALA A 172 11.97 1.60 -4.90
N TRP A 173 12.29 1.54 -3.62
CA TRP A 173 11.32 1.40 -2.56
C TRP A 173 10.63 2.73 -2.29
N THR A 174 9.30 2.68 -2.17
CA THR A 174 8.46 3.81 -1.82
C THR A 174 7.43 3.40 -0.80
N ILE A 175 6.97 4.35 0.01
CA ILE A 175 5.81 4.19 0.87
C ILE A 175 4.65 5.04 0.39
N ALA A 176 3.44 4.51 0.49
CA ALA A 176 2.19 5.23 0.27
C ALA A 176 1.06 4.58 1.07
N SER A 177 0.07 5.35 1.45
CA SER A 177 -1.13 4.89 2.14
C SER A 177 -2.27 4.77 1.14
N TRP A 178 -3.00 3.65 1.13
CA TRP A 178 -3.98 3.33 0.09
C TRP A 178 -5.36 3.05 0.64
N ASN A 179 -6.37 3.43 -0.14
CA ASN A 179 -7.75 3.01 0.00
C ASN A 179 -8.32 2.64 -1.37
N CYS A 180 -8.80 1.46 -1.52
CA CYS A 180 -9.40 0.92 -2.75
C CYS A 180 -10.59 -0.01 -2.41
N CYS A 181 -11.58 -0.21 -3.25
CA CYS A 181 -11.70 0.18 -4.67
C CYS A 181 -13.15 0.53 -4.99
N LYS A 182 -13.80 1.33 -4.20
CA LYS A 182 -15.21 1.66 -4.46
C LYS A 182 -15.37 2.30 -5.83
N ASN A 183 -16.34 1.79 -6.60
CA ASN A 183 -16.68 2.28 -7.93
C ASN A 183 -15.50 2.27 -8.92
N GLY A 184 -14.55 1.33 -8.75
CA GLY A 184 -13.40 1.19 -9.62
C GLY A 184 -12.34 2.29 -9.47
N ALA A 185 -12.35 3.04 -8.35
CA ALA A 185 -11.35 4.05 -8.06
C ALA A 185 -10.43 3.59 -6.92
N ALA A 186 -9.14 3.81 -7.07
CA ALA A 186 -8.12 3.65 -6.04
C ALA A 186 -7.54 5.02 -5.66
N ASN A 187 -7.34 5.25 -4.38
CA ASN A 187 -6.78 6.50 -3.87
C ASN A 187 -5.52 6.20 -3.04
N TYR A 188 -4.50 7.03 -3.19
CA TYR A 188 -3.25 6.90 -2.45
C TYR A 188 -2.71 8.26 -2.00
N SER A 189 -1.98 8.27 -0.89
CA SER A 189 -1.28 9.46 -0.40
C SER A 189 -0.01 9.72 -1.19
N ALA A 190 0.50 10.94 -1.18
CA ALA A 190 1.72 11.32 -1.87
C ALA A 190 2.88 10.34 -1.55
N PRO A 191 3.47 9.65 -2.54
CA PRO A 191 4.48 8.64 -2.30
C PRO A 191 5.79 9.26 -1.79
N ARG A 192 6.51 8.50 -0.95
CA ARG A 192 7.82 8.89 -0.41
C ARG A 192 8.84 7.80 -0.67
N LYS A 193 10.02 8.16 -1.15
CA LYS A 193 11.14 7.21 -1.30
C LYS A 193 11.73 6.86 0.05
N VAL A 194 12.10 5.59 0.20
CA VAL A 194 12.74 5.04 1.38
C VAL A 194 13.94 4.18 0.97
N ALA A 195 14.86 3.92 1.89
CA ALA A 195 16.06 3.15 1.63
C ALA A 195 15.99 1.76 2.26
N SER A 196 16.67 0.77 1.65
CA SER A 196 16.84 -0.55 2.26
C SER A 196 17.47 -0.42 3.64
N GLY A 197 16.91 -1.11 4.63
CA GLY A 197 17.29 -1.03 6.03
C GLY A 197 16.54 0.01 6.85
N ASP A 198 15.78 0.91 6.23
CA ASP A 198 14.88 1.80 6.95
C ASP A 198 13.78 0.99 7.65
N TRP A 199 13.22 1.56 8.73
CA TRP A 199 12.18 0.93 9.52
C TRP A 199 10.84 1.60 9.27
N ILE A 200 9.89 0.84 8.70
CA ILE A 200 8.56 1.33 8.37
C ILE A 200 7.58 0.99 9.50
N THR A 201 6.68 1.92 9.78
CA THR A 201 5.49 1.72 10.61
C THR A 201 4.26 2.06 9.80
N GLY A 202 3.30 1.13 9.73
CA GLY A 202 2.01 1.32 9.11
C GLY A 202 0.89 1.36 10.16
N ARG A 203 -0.08 2.24 9.98
CA ARG A 203 -1.24 2.38 10.87
C ARG A 203 -2.51 2.63 10.09
N VAL A 204 -3.58 1.98 10.53
CA VAL A 204 -4.95 2.24 10.09
C VAL A 204 -5.79 2.47 11.33
N TRP A 205 -6.57 3.55 11.39
CA TRP A 205 -7.46 3.83 12.53
C TRP A 205 -8.63 4.70 12.12
N HIS A 206 -9.73 4.63 12.85
CA HIS A 206 -10.90 5.48 12.63
C HIS A 206 -10.95 6.68 13.59
N ASP A 207 -11.64 7.76 13.18
CA ASP A 207 -11.76 9.00 13.94
C ASP A 207 -12.94 9.01 14.93
N CYS A 208 -13.90 8.09 14.79
CA CYS A 208 -15.10 8.06 15.63
C CYS A 208 -14.77 7.74 17.09
N ALA A 209 -15.71 8.03 17.98
CA ALA A 209 -15.58 7.71 19.41
C ALA A 209 -15.38 6.19 19.64
N ALA A 210 -14.81 5.82 20.78
CA ALA A 210 -14.73 4.45 21.23
C ALA A 210 -16.15 3.85 21.34
N GLY A 211 -16.32 2.60 20.94
CA GLY A 211 -17.60 1.91 20.93
C GLY A 211 -18.50 2.21 19.73
N ALA A 212 -18.07 3.04 18.79
CA ALA A 212 -18.83 3.32 17.57
C ALA A 212 -18.94 2.07 16.69
N ALA A 213 -20.16 1.55 16.51
CA ALA A 213 -20.42 0.36 15.70
C ALA A 213 -20.17 0.59 14.19
N ALA A 214 -20.25 1.84 13.74
CA ALA A 214 -19.96 2.25 12.37
C ALA A 214 -19.17 3.56 12.38
N CYS A 215 -18.17 3.65 11.56
CA CYS A 215 -17.37 4.85 11.39
C CYS A 215 -17.03 5.06 9.92
N GLY A 216 -17.48 6.19 9.37
CA GLY A 216 -17.24 6.55 7.96
C GLY A 216 -15.90 7.25 7.72
N SER A 217 -15.15 7.62 8.75
CA SER A 217 -13.91 8.39 8.65
C SER A 217 -12.73 7.61 9.20
N TRP A 218 -11.77 7.32 8.34
CA TRP A 218 -10.59 6.52 8.63
C TRP A 218 -9.31 7.22 8.19
N ASN A 219 -8.21 6.82 8.77
CA ASN A 219 -6.88 7.29 8.41
C ASN A 219 -5.98 6.09 8.11
N VAL A 220 -5.13 6.26 7.12
CA VAL A 220 -4.06 5.32 6.79
C VAL A 220 -2.76 6.08 6.76
N GLU A 221 -1.81 5.71 7.60
CA GLU A 221 -0.49 6.32 7.69
C GLU A 221 0.59 5.29 7.40
N THR A 222 1.53 5.66 6.55
CA THR A 222 2.76 4.92 6.32
C THR A 222 3.93 5.83 6.64
N ARG A 223 4.79 5.41 7.57
CA ARG A 223 5.90 6.22 8.09
C ARG A 223 7.20 5.44 8.02
N ASP A 224 8.23 6.07 7.52
CA ASP A 224 9.62 5.71 7.73
C ASP A 224 10.07 6.31 9.07
N ALA A 225 10.22 5.45 10.07
CA ALA A 225 10.63 5.85 11.42
C ALA A 225 12.13 6.19 11.48
N THR A 226 12.95 5.66 10.57
CA THR A 226 14.39 5.91 10.51
C THR A 226 14.67 7.33 10.03
N GLN A 227 14.03 7.75 8.94
CA GLN A 227 14.22 9.07 8.35
C GLN A 227 13.20 10.11 8.84
N ASN A 228 12.21 9.70 9.64
CA ASN A 228 11.12 10.54 10.11
C ASN A 228 10.30 11.17 8.97
N ILE A 229 10.02 10.38 7.94
CA ILE A 229 9.20 10.77 6.78
C ILE A 229 7.88 10.01 6.87
N GLN A 230 6.76 10.66 6.55
CA GLN A 230 5.44 10.00 6.53
C GLN A 230 4.59 10.47 5.36
N THR A 231 3.56 9.69 5.09
CA THR A 231 2.50 9.99 4.12
C THR A 231 1.18 9.42 4.63
N THR A 232 0.10 10.18 4.47
CA THR A 232 -1.18 9.86 5.13
C THR A 232 -2.36 10.12 4.21
N LEU A 233 -3.27 9.12 4.10
CA LEU A 233 -4.64 9.35 3.68
C LEU A 233 -5.47 9.69 4.92
N SER A 234 -5.87 10.94 5.06
CA SER A 234 -6.66 11.43 6.19
C SER A 234 -8.15 11.43 5.84
N HIS A 235 -8.98 11.06 6.84
CA HIS A 235 -10.44 11.08 6.73
C HIS A 235 -11.00 10.36 5.50
N THR A 236 -10.36 9.26 5.09
CA THR A 236 -10.82 8.44 3.97
C THR A 236 -12.05 7.62 4.37
N SER A 237 -12.91 7.31 3.39
CA SER A 237 -14.18 6.61 3.64
C SER A 237 -13.96 5.11 3.86
N ASN A 238 -14.82 4.51 4.70
CA ASN A 238 -14.97 3.05 4.78
C ASN A 238 -15.95 2.52 3.74
N TYR A 239 -16.59 3.37 2.97
CA TYR A 239 -17.61 3.02 1.97
C TYR A 239 -18.76 2.15 2.51
N GLY A 240 -19.14 2.37 3.76
CA GLY A 240 -20.21 1.62 4.44
C GLY A 240 -19.82 0.22 4.90
N GLN A 241 -18.54 -0.11 4.90
CA GLN A 241 -18.01 -1.39 5.35
C GLN A 241 -17.79 -1.43 6.86
N SER A 242 -17.75 -2.65 7.40
CA SER A 242 -17.43 -2.93 8.79
C SER A 242 -16.14 -3.77 8.84
N PHE A 243 -15.02 -3.12 9.07
CA PHE A 243 -13.70 -3.75 8.98
C PHE A 243 -13.45 -4.76 10.11
N ASN A 244 -13.85 -5.99 9.89
CA ASN A 244 -13.68 -7.11 10.82
C ASN A 244 -12.66 -8.15 10.37
N TRP A 245 -11.97 -7.91 9.26
CA TRP A 245 -10.94 -8.77 8.69
C TRP A 245 -9.60 -8.03 8.65
N ALA A 246 -8.66 -8.50 9.46
CA ALA A 246 -7.34 -7.92 9.60
C ALA A 246 -6.29 -8.79 8.91
N PHE A 247 -5.32 -8.12 8.28
CA PHE A 247 -4.13 -8.74 7.72
C PHE A 247 -2.90 -8.23 8.49
N GLY A 248 -2.20 -9.14 9.17
CA GLY A 248 -0.99 -8.81 9.94
C GLY A 248 0.24 -8.59 9.06
N GLY A 249 0.20 -9.07 7.83
CA GLY A 249 1.19 -8.89 6.79
C GLY A 249 0.74 -9.58 5.51
N VAL A 250 0.97 -8.93 4.38
CA VAL A 250 0.67 -9.41 3.03
C VAL A 250 1.87 -9.20 2.14
N LEU A 251 2.18 -10.18 1.30
CA LEU A 251 3.05 -10.09 0.14
C LEU A 251 2.18 -10.16 -1.12
N GLU A 252 2.17 -9.10 -1.90
CA GLU A 252 1.51 -9.03 -3.19
C GLU A 252 2.51 -8.64 -4.27
N VAL A 253 2.46 -9.30 -5.42
CA VAL A 253 3.43 -9.08 -6.49
C VAL A 253 2.77 -9.02 -7.86
N TYR A 254 3.47 -8.41 -8.79
CA TYR A 254 3.12 -8.42 -10.21
C TYR A 254 4.37 -8.66 -11.03
N SER A 255 4.24 -9.46 -12.08
CA SER A 255 5.32 -9.75 -13.04
C SER A 255 6.53 -10.47 -12.41
N VAL A 256 6.33 -11.26 -11.37
CA VAL A 256 7.38 -12.06 -10.76
C VAL A 256 7.50 -13.41 -11.48
N ALA A 257 8.63 -13.62 -12.16
CA ALA A 257 8.90 -14.82 -12.95
C ALA A 257 9.85 -15.83 -12.28
N ASN A 258 10.65 -15.39 -11.30
CA ASN A 258 11.60 -16.22 -10.56
C ASN A 258 12.00 -15.56 -9.24
N CYS A 259 12.73 -16.28 -8.39
CA CYS A 259 13.08 -15.82 -7.05
C CYS A 259 14.00 -14.59 -7.02
N GLN A 260 14.76 -14.31 -8.07
CA GLN A 260 15.59 -13.11 -8.15
C GLN A 260 14.77 -11.81 -8.32
N ASN A 261 13.49 -11.94 -8.64
CA ASN A 261 12.56 -10.82 -8.70
C ASN A 261 12.04 -10.38 -7.33
N TYR A 262 12.21 -11.20 -6.29
CA TYR A 262 11.95 -10.84 -4.90
C TYR A 262 13.15 -10.14 -4.27
N PRO A 263 12.95 -9.46 -3.13
CA PRO A 263 14.04 -8.91 -2.33
C PRO A 263 15.06 -9.99 -1.97
N ALA A 264 16.35 -9.61 -2.00
CA ALA A 264 17.45 -10.56 -1.79
C ALA A 264 17.52 -11.14 -0.36
N ASP A 265 16.79 -10.57 0.59
CA ASP A 265 16.70 -11.05 1.98
C ASP A 265 15.97 -12.40 2.10
N GLY A 266 15.17 -12.78 1.10
CA GLY A 266 14.43 -14.04 1.05
C GLY A 266 13.26 -14.16 2.03
N ALA A 267 13.07 -13.17 2.91
CA ALA A 267 11.95 -13.07 3.83
C ALA A 267 11.77 -11.66 4.37
N LEU A 268 10.55 -11.33 4.80
CA LEU A 268 10.22 -10.11 5.53
C LEU A 268 9.35 -10.43 6.74
N SER A 269 9.67 -9.81 7.88
CA SER A 269 8.87 -9.95 9.10
C SER A 269 8.18 -8.65 9.46
N PHE A 270 6.86 -8.70 9.58
CA PHE A 270 6.06 -7.70 10.28
C PHE A 270 6.13 -7.98 11.77
N SER A 271 6.36 -6.97 12.57
CA SER A 271 6.48 -7.06 14.02
C SER A 271 5.63 -5.98 14.69
N HIS A 272 5.47 -6.07 16.02
CA HIS A 272 4.65 -5.14 16.79
C HIS A 272 3.23 -4.98 16.22
N ILE A 273 2.68 -6.08 15.66
CA ILE A 273 1.31 -6.06 15.14
C ILE A 273 0.36 -5.84 16.32
N GLN A 274 -0.45 -4.79 16.24
CA GLN A 274 -1.46 -4.46 17.24
C GLN A 274 -2.80 -4.27 16.55
N LEU A 275 -3.83 -4.88 17.10
CA LEU A 275 -5.23 -4.65 16.72
C LEU A 275 -5.92 -3.88 17.82
N LEU A 276 -6.75 -2.93 17.43
CA LEU A 276 -7.64 -2.21 18.34
C LEU A 276 -9.05 -2.77 18.22
N ASP A 277 -9.66 -3.12 19.35
CA ASP A 277 -11.06 -3.46 19.40
C ASP A 277 -11.96 -2.23 19.15
N ILE A 278 -13.26 -2.41 19.09
CA ILE A 278 -14.24 -1.35 18.87
C ILE A 278 -14.14 -0.21 19.91
N ASN A 279 -13.62 -0.48 21.11
CA ASN A 279 -13.39 0.50 22.17
C ASN A 279 -12.01 1.16 22.08
N LYS A 280 -11.28 0.93 20.98
CA LYS A 280 -9.90 1.41 20.76
C LYS A 280 -8.91 0.87 21.79
N GLN A 281 -9.21 -0.27 22.42
CA GLN A 281 -8.28 -0.95 23.30
C GLN A 281 -7.44 -1.97 22.54
N ILE A 282 -6.16 -2.05 22.89
CA ILE A 282 -5.27 -3.06 22.28
C ILE A 282 -5.77 -4.47 22.67
N ILE A 283 -6.00 -5.31 21.67
CA ILE A 283 -6.34 -6.72 21.87
C ILE A 283 -5.06 -7.44 22.34
N SER A 284 -5.01 -7.79 23.62
CA SER A 284 -3.85 -8.44 24.24
C SER A 284 -4.06 -9.93 24.53
N ASN A 285 -5.29 -10.44 24.43
CA ASN A 285 -5.59 -11.86 24.64
C ASN A 285 -4.98 -12.70 23.50
N PRO A 286 -4.02 -13.62 23.78
CA PRO A 286 -3.41 -14.44 22.74
C PRO A 286 -4.38 -15.32 21.94
N ALA A 287 -5.49 -15.75 22.56
CA ALA A 287 -6.51 -16.54 21.87
C ALA A 287 -7.29 -15.70 20.83
N ALA A 288 -7.40 -14.39 21.04
CA ALA A 288 -7.99 -13.45 20.09
C ALA A 288 -7.01 -13.02 18.98
N LEU A 289 -5.74 -13.43 19.05
CA LEU A 289 -4.69 -13.17 18.06
C LEU A 289 -4.24 -14.48 17.37
N ALA A 290 -5.19 -15.38 17.13
CA ALA A 290 -4.95 -16.65 16.44
C ALA A 290 -4.92 -16.43 14.91
N TRP A 291 -3.86 -15.80 14.43
CA TRP A 291 -3.65 -15.56 13.01
C TRP A 291 -3.58 -16.85 12.21
N ARG A 292 -4.19 -16.86 11.03
CA ARG A 292 -4.00 -17.90 10.02
C ARG A 292 -2.99 -17.38 9.00
N ALA A 293 -1.87 -18.10 8.86
CA ALA A 293 -0.85 -17.81 7.86
C ALA A 293 -1.11 -18.67 6.61
N ASN A 294 -1.08 -18.06 5.43
CA ASN A 294 -1.42 -18.70 4.17
C ASN A 294 -0.31 -18.49 3.14
N VAL A 295 -0.03 -19.52 2.34
CA VAL A 295 0.65 -19.44 1.06
C VAL A 295 -0.42 -19.61 -0.02
N LEU A 296 -0.74 -18.53 -0.73
CA LEU A 296 -1.85 -18.45 -1.68
C LEU A 296 -1.43 -18.83 -3.11
N GLN A 297 -0.17 -18.54 -3.45
CA GLN A 297 0.42 -18.88 -4.74
C GLN A 297 1.83 -19.43 -4.55
N GLN A 298 2.25 -20.30 -5.45
CA GLN A 298 3.61 -20.83 -5.51
C GLN A 298 4.08 -20.88 -6.96
N GLY A 299 5.35 -20.63 -7.20
CA GLY A 299 5.93 -20.68 -8.54
C GLY A 299 7.40 -20.26 -8.56
N GLY A 300 8.04 -20.30 -9.72
CA GLY A 300 9.41 -19.85 -9.91
C GLY A 300 10.49 -20.64 -9.15
N GLY A 301 10.11 -21.73 -8.46
CA GLY A 301 11.04 -22.53 -7.63
C GLY A 301 11.46 -21.84 -6.33
N CYS A 302 10.70 -20.84 -5.87
CA CYS A 302 10.97 -20.10 -4.64
C CYS A 302 10.46 -20.86 -3.40
N ASN A 303 10.96 -20.46 -2.22
CA ASN A 303 10.72 -21.19 -0.99
C ASN A 303 9.64 -20.48 -0.15
N TYR A 304 8.41 -20.46 -0.66
CA TYR A 304 7.29 -19.77 0.00
C TYR A 304 6.91 -20.42 1.33
N HIS A 305 6.85 -19.60 2.37
CA HIS A 305 6.43 -20.02 3.69
C HIS A 305 5.92 -18.84 4.50
N ALA A 306 4.67 -18.89 4.93
CA ALA A 306 4.07 -17.90 5.82
C ALA A 306 3.96 -18.45 7.24
N ALA A 307 4.36 -17.66 8.23
CA ALA A 307 4.22 -17.97 9.65
C ALA A 307 3.71 -16.75 10.41
N ALA A 308 2.79 -16.97 11.35
CA ALA A 308 2.26 -15.90 12.18
C ALA A 308 2.08 -16.36 13.63
N ALA A 309 2.45 -15.50 14.57
CA ALA A 309 2.27 -15.76 16.00
C ALA A 309 2.11 -14.42 16.74
N LYS A 310 1.00 -14.26 17.46
CA LYS A 310 0.70 -13.08 18.30
C LYS A 310 0.87 -11.75 17.54
N THR A 311 2.04 -11.13 17.68
CA THR A 311 2.35 -9.80 17.16
C THR A 311 3.39 -9.80 16.03
N VAL A 312 3.65 -10.98 15.45
CA VAL A 312 4.66 -11.16 14.41
C VAL A 312 4.08 -12.00 13.27
N THR A 313 4.34 -11.58 12.04
CA THR A 313 4.11 -12.34 10.80
C THR A 313 5.40 -12.36 10.00
N THR A 314 5.84 -13.53 9.54
CA THR A 314 6.98 -13.68 8.64
C THR A 314 6.50 -14.28 7.32
N LEU A 315 6.87 -13.65 6.22
CA LEU A 315 6.61 -14.08 4.85
C LEU A 315 7.95 -14.40 4.19
N SER A 316 8.10 -15.59 3.63
CA SER A 316 9.34 -16.09 3.00
C SER A 316 9.10 -16.43 1.53
N TYR A 317 10.01 -16.05 0.62
CA TYR A 317 9.79 -16.08 -0.83
C TYR A 317 11.04 -16.46 -1.63
#